data_2a383fca927864f492cdefb99bb0b0d9
#
_entry.id   2a383fca927864f492cdefb99bb0b0d9
#
_cell.length_a   1.000
_cell.length_b   1.000
_cell.length_c   1.000
_cell.angle_alpha   90.00
_cell.angle_beta   90.00
_cell.angle_gamma   90.00
#
_symmetry.space_group_name_H-M   'P 1'
#
loop_
_entity.id
_entity.type
_entity.pdbx_description
1 polymer ?
#
loop_
_entity_poly.entity_id
_entity_poly.type
_entity_poly.pdbx_seq_one_letter_code
_entity_poly.pdbx_strand_id
1 'polypeptide(L)'
;MDAKADDVARRLKSVEGHVRGVQRMVEDGEYCIDIVNQITAIQRALKKVSGMLLDHHLHACVTDAMRGPDAAARERVLGELLEVFEATGKS
;
A
#
# COMPACT_ATOMS: atom_id res chain seq x y z
N MET A 1 -14.85 -6.54 10.33
CA MET A 1 -13.64 -5.75 9.94
C MET A 1 -13.65 -4.44 10.69
N ASP A 2 -12.48 -3.96 11.09
CA ASP A 2 -12.41 -2.67 11.78
C ASP A 2 -12.55 -1.51 10.78
N ALA A 3 -12.75 -0.28 11.28
CA ALA A 3 -12.94 0.91 10.47
C ALA A 3 -11.75 1.19 9.54
N LYS A 4 -10.55 0.82 9.97
CA LYS A 4 -9.33 1.03 9.18
C LYS A 4 -9.29 0.11 7.96
N ALA A 5 -9.69 -1.16 8.11
CA ALA A 5 -9.78 -2.10 7.01
C ALA A 5 -10.84 -1.66 5.99
N ASP A 6 -11.95 -1.12 6.47
CA ASP A 6 -13.01 -0.59 5.60
C ASP A 6 -12.52 0.61 4.80
N ASP A 7 -11.73 1.50 5.42
CA ASP A 7 -11.17 2.67 4.74
C ASP A 7 -10.18 2.23 3.65
N VAL A 8 -9.32 1.26 3.96
CA VAL A 8 -8.37 0.71 2.98
C VAL A 8 -9.11 0.10 1.79
N ALA A 9 -10.14 -0.70 2.05
CA ALA A 9 -10.91 -1.34 0.99
C ALA A 9 -11.59 -0.30 0.09
N ARG A 10 -12.14 0.76 0.67
CA ARG A 10 -12.77 1.83 -0.07
C ARG A 10 -11.76 2.57 -0.96
N ARG A 11 -10.57 2.84 -0.44
CA ARG A 11 -9.49 3.49 -1.20
C ARG A 11 -9.02 2.63 -2.37
N LEU A 12 -8.92 1.31 -2.16
CA LEU A 12 -8.57 0.38 -3.24
C LEU A 12 -9.64 0.35 -4.32
N LYS A 13 -10.90 0.42 -3.93
CA LYS A 13 -12.00 0.48 -4.90
C LYS A 13 -11.94 1.75 -5.75
N SER A 14 -11.58 2.88 -5.14
CA SER A 14 -11.34 4.13 -5.87
C SER A 14 -10.20 3.98 -6.87
N VAL A 15 -9.11 3.34 -6.47
CA VAL A 15 -7.97 3.09 -7.36
C VAL A 15 -8.38 2.20 -8.53
N GLU A 16 -9.17 1.17 -8.26
CA GLU A 16 -9.68 0.29 -9.32
C GLU A 16 -10.44 1.08 -10.38
N GLY A 17 -11.34 1.96 -9.97
CA GLY A 17 -12.07 2.82 -10.89
C GLY A 17 -11.17 3.77 -11.65
N HIS A 18 -10.15 4.32 -10.98
CA HIS A 18 -9.17 5.22 -11.59
C HIS A 18 -8.35 4.48 -12.67
N VAL A 19 -7.94 3.23 -12.39
CA VAL A 19 -7.22 2.41 -13.37
C VAL A 19 -8.08 2.17 -14.61
N ARG A 20 -9.37 1.88 -14.43
CA ARG A 20 -10.28 1.71 -15.57
C ARG A 20 -10.40 2.98 -16.40
N GLY A 21 -10.40 4.14 -15.73
CA GLY A 21 -10.40 5.43 -16.43
C GLY A 21 -9.15 5.63 -17.27
N VAL A 22 -7.99 5.26 -16.74
CA VAL A 22 -6.72 5.33 -17.48
C VAL A 22 -6.72 4.39 -18.67
N GLN A 23 -7.27 3.20 -18.50
CA GLN A 23 -7.40 2.22 -19.58
C GLN A 23 -8.19 2.82 -20.75
N ARG A 24 -9.29 3.51 -20.46
CA ARG A 24 -10.08 4.20 -21.50
C ARG A 24 -9.29 5.31 -22.17
N MET A 25 -8.49 6.06 -21.40
CA MET A 25 -7.63 7.11 -21.97
C MET A 25 -6.66 6.53 -23.00
N VAL A 26 -6.07 5.37 -22.68
CA VAL A 26 -5.16 4.67 -23.60
C VAL A 26 -5.91 4.24 -24.87
N GLU A 27 -7.09 3.64 -24.70
CA GLU A 27 -7.92 3.17 -25.81
C GLU A 27 -8.36 4.32 -26.71
N ASP A 28 -8.64 5.49 -26.13
CA ASP A 28 -9.07 6.67 -26.85
C ASP A 28 -7.89 7.45 -27.48
N GLY A 29 -6.67 7.02 -27.27
CA GLY A 29 -5.50 7.66 -27.82
C GLY A 29 -5.22 9.05 -27.26
N GLU A 30 -5.54 9.28 -25.99
CA GLU A 30 -5.29 10.57 -25.33
C GLU A 30 -3.80 10.84 -25.21
N TYR A 31 -3.45 12.10 -24.95
CA TYR A 31 -2.07 12.55 -24.88
C TYR A 31 -1.27 11.77 -23.82
N CYS A 32 -0.11 11.24 -24.22
CA CYS A 32 0.70 10.35 -23.39
C CYS A 32 1.06 10.95 -22.03
N ILE A 33 1.38 12.24 -21.98
CA ILE A 33 1.80 12.88 -20.73
C ILE A 33 0.62 12.95 -19.74
N ASP A 34 -0.59 13.17 -20.24
CA ASP A 34 -1.77 13.18 -19.38
C ASP A 34 -2.01 11.78 -18.79
N ILE A 35 -1.80 10.73 -19.58
CA ILE A 35 -1.93 9.35 -19.10
C ILE A 35 -0.88 9.06 -18.03
N VAL A 36 0.37 9.46 -18.26
CA VAL A 36 1.45 9.27 -17.29
C VAL A 36 1.14 9.99 -15.98
N ASN A 37 0.59 11.20 -16.06
CA ASN A 37 0.21 11.94 -14.85
C ASN A 37 -0.88 11.23 -14.06
N GLN A 38 -1.84 10.60 -14.75
CA GLN A 38 -2.88 9.81 -14.10
C GLN A 38 -2.30 8.57 -13.42
N ILE A 39 -1.34 7.92 -14.07
CA ILE A 39 -0.66 6.75 -13.49
C ILE A 39 0.12 7.17 -12.24
N THR A 40 0.79 8.32 -12.27
CA THR A 40 1.50 8.84 -11.10
C THR A 40 0.55 9.06 -9.92
N ALA A 41 -0.65 9.57 -10.18
CA ALA A 41 -1.66 9.75 -9.15
C ALA A 41 -2.10 8.41 -8.54
N ILE A 42 -2.25 7.37 -9.37
CA ILE A 42 -2.59 6.02 -8.92
C ILE A 42 -1.47 5.46 -8.03
N GLN A 43 -0.23 5.64 -8.45
CA GLN A 43 0.93 5.19 -7.66
C GLN A 43 0.98 5.84 -6.28
N ARG A 44 0.70 7.15 -6.22
CA ARG A 44 0.63 7.88 -4.94
C ARG A 44 -0.49 7.35 -4.05
N ALA A 45 -1.65 7.05 -4.64
CA ALA A 45 -2.79 6.50 -3.90
C ALA A 45 -2.46 5.12 -3.33
N LEU A 46 -1.79 4.27 -4.12
CA LEU A 46 -1.37 2.95 -3.67
C LEU A 46 -0.31 3.04 -2.58
N LYS A 47 0.63 3.97 -2.72
CA LYS A 47 1.65 4.20 -1.68
C LYS A 47 1.00 4.60 -0.36
N LYS A 48 -0.03 5.44 -0.41
CA LYS A 48 -0.79 5.83 0.79
C LYS A 48 -1.44 4.60 1.44
N VAL A 49 -2.04 3.72 0.65
CA VAL A 49 -2.67 2.49 1.16
C VAL A 49 -1.63 1.60 1.81
N SER A 50 -0.46 1.43 1.17
CA SER A 50 0.63 0.65 1.75
C SER A 50 1.06 1.20 3.12
N GLY A 51 1.17 2.53 3.22
CA GLY A 51 1.51 3.18 4.49
C GLY A 51 0.48 2.93 5.57
N MET A 52 -0.80 2.97 5.22
CA MET A 52 -1.89 2.70 6.16
C MET A 52 -1.86 1.26 6.67
N LEU A 53 -1.61 0.30 5.79
CA LEU A 53 -1.52 -1.11 6.16
C LEU A 53 -0.30 -1.37 7.03
N LEU A 54 0.84 -0.79 6.68
CA LEU A 54 2.05 -0.94 7.46
C LEU A 54 1.89 -0.33 8.85
N ASP A 55 1.28 0.84 8.95
CA ASP A 55 0.99 1.48 10.23
C ASP A 55 0.12 0.57 11.11
N HIS A 56 -0.94 0.00 10.54
CA HIS A 56 -1.81 -0.92 11.26
C HIS A 56 -1.03 -2.17 11.71
N HIS A 57 -0.20 -2.73 10.86
CA HIS A 57 0.63 -3.89 11.18
C HIS A 57 1.59 -3.58 12.34
N LEU A 58 2.22 -2.40 12.33
CA LEU A 58 3.11 -1.98 13.40
C LEU A 58 2.38 -1.91 14.75
N HIS A 59 1.18 -1.35 14.77
CA HIS A 59 0.42 -1.20 16.01
C HIS A 59 -0.22 -2.49 16.51
N ALA A 60 -0.69 -3.35 15.61
CA ALA A 60 -1.45 -4.54 16.01
C ALA A 60 -0.59 -5.79 16.13
N CYS A 61 0.30 -6.02 15.16
CA CYS A 61 1.05 -7.28 15.07
C CYS A 61 2.48 -7.16 15.58
N VAL A 62 3.17 -6.09 15.22
CA VAL A 62 4.57 -5.90 15.59
C VAL A 62 4.69 -5.62 17.10
N THR A 63 3.82 -4.77 17.62
CA THR A 63 3.81 -4.45 19.06
C THR A 63 3.63 -5.71 19.89
N ASP A 64 2.69 -6.58 19.51
CA ASP A 64 2.46 -7.84 20.24
C ASP A 64 3.68 -8.75 20.17
N ALA A 65 4.29 -8.89 19.00
CA ALA A 65 5.48 -9.73 18.83
C ALA A 65 6.66 -9.19 19.65
N MET A 66 6.84 -7.87 19.68
CA MET A 66 7.96 -7.25 20.39
C MET A 66 7.79 -7.30 21.90
N ARG A 67 6.56 -7.31 22.40
CA ARG A 67 6.26 -7.41 23.84
C ARG A 67 6.20 -8.83 24.35
N GLY A 68 6.02 -9.80 23.44
CA GLY A 68 5.92 -11.21 23.83
C GLY A 68 7.27 -11.81 24.19
N PRO A 69 7.27 -12.98 24.83
CA PRO A 69 8.51 -13.67 25.26
C PRO A 69 9.20 -14.43 24.14
N ASP A 70 8.59 -14.58 22.97
CA ASP A 70 9.12 -15.39 21.88
C ASP A 70 10.15 -14.61 21.06
N ALA A 71 11.42 -14.93 21.26
CA ALA A 71 12.53 -14.30 20.54
C ALA A 71 12.49 -14.58 19.04
N ALA A 72 12.05 -15.80 18.65
CA ALA A 72 11.95 -16.15 17.23
C ALA A 72 10.89 -15.30 16.52
N ALA A 73 9.77 -15.02 17.20
CA ALA A 73 8.74 -14.15 16.66
C ALA A 73 9.25 -12.72 16.45
N ARG A 74 10.04 -12.21 17.42
CA ARG A 74 10.64 -10.87 17.29
C ARG A 74 11.60 -10.79 16.10
N GLU A 75 12.46 -11.78 15.95
CA GLU A 75 13.41 -11.80 14.83
C GLU A 75 12.72 -11.87 13.48
N ARG A 76 11.66 -12.70 13.38
CA ARG A 76 10.89 -12.83 12.14
C ARG A 76 10.22 -11.52 11.76
N VAL A 77 9.60 -10.85 12.72
CA VAL A 77 8.90 -9.59 12.47
C VAL A 77 9.88 -8.49 12.07
N LEU A 78 11.03 -8.42 12.72
CA LEU A 78 12.07 -7.46 12.36
C LEU A 78 12.59 -7.70 10.94
N GLY A 79 12.78 -8.98 10.57
CA GLY A 79 13.21 -9.34 9.21
C GLY A 79 12.18 -8.91 8.17
N GLU A 80 10.90 -9.13 8.43
CA GLU A 80 9.82 -8.71 7.55
C GLU A 80 9.80 -7.20 7.35
N LEU A 81 9.98 -6.43 8.43
CA LEU A 81 10.02 -4.97 8.37
C LEU A 81 11.17 -4.48 7.51
N LEU A 82 12.34 -5.09 7.67
CA LEU A 82 13.51 -4.73 6.86
C LEU A 82 13.27 -4.99 5.39
N GLU A 83 12.67 -6.12 5.04
CA GLU A 83 12.33 -6.44 3.65
C GLU A 83 11.35 -5.43 3.05
N VAL A 84 10.32 -5.04 3.82
CA VAL A 84 9.34 -4.05 3.36
C VAL A 84 10.00 -2.69 3.14
N PHE A 85 10.86 -2.25 4.05
CA PHE A 85 11.57 -0.99 3.90
C PHE A 85 12.51 -0.99 2.71
N GLU A 86 13.22 -2.08 2.47
CA GLU A 86 14.10 -2.20 1.31
C GLU A 86 13.32 -2.12 0.00
N ALA A 87 12.20 -2.82 -0.08
CA ALA A 87 11.35 -2.80 -1.28
C ALA A 87 10.78 -1.41 -1.54
N THR A 88 10.30 -0.73 -0.49
CA THR A 88 9.74 0.61 -0.60
C THR A 88 10.82 1.64 -0.97
N GLY A 89 12.00 1.50 -0.41
CA GLY A 89 13.10 2.43 -0.65
C GLY A 89 13.67 2.35 -2.07
N LYS A 90 13.40 1.27 -2.80
CA LYS A 90 13.87 1.09 -4.17
C LYS A 90 12.93 1.62 -5.24
N SER A 91 11.72 1.99 -4.86
CA SER A 91 10.70 2.45 -5.80
C SER A 91 10.79 3.93 -6.16
#